data_ecff9891cada85238050c1ba91a5a871
#
_entry.id   ecff9891cada85238050c1ba91a5a871
#
_cell.length_a   1.000
_cell.length_b   1.000
_cell.length_c   1.000
_cell.angle_alpha   90.00
_cell.angle_beta   90.00
_cell.angle_gamma   90.00
#
_symmetry.space_group_name_H-M   'P 1'
#
loop_
_entity.id
_entity.type
_entity.pdbx_description
1 polymer ?
#
loop_
_entity_poly.entity_id
_entity_poly.type
_entity_poly.pdbx_seq_one_letter_code
_entity_poly.pdbx_strand_id
1 'polypeptide(L)'
;MRTLKSQRGFSLLELLVASSIGLTVVLVMTSLFKTGMDATMRVTQRAETQQNMRAAIQLITKDISMAGAGLPSGGLQLTTAGLSRYGCNQGGTCYITGGTYPNNGAGTPNYMFPLIPGFGTGVQNAAVITAAPGQINSSITSVYCDYNFPLTNFRFTFPSTTTSNVAVINGGVTPNNILAPGGLQIGDLLMFTVATPGNGTTSNGTALVQNAAVVAEITGIPNNTTINFATGDALNMNQTAGSNNLAAVAAAAAGAGAQTSACRLQAVSYFIQVPAAGGTVQTPRLMRQVNGLDAIPVADNIINLQFTYDIIDNTTGTIVANQQNPIAAGESPNLIQKVNVWVMGASSTTNGNRSQNMYLATAVSTRNMTFCNSYAPTTTSCQ
;
A
#
# COMPACT_ATOMS: atom_id res chain seq x y z
N MET A 1 -77.52 54.84 16.00
CA MET A 1 -77.16 54.03 17.19
C MET A 1 -76.51 52.73 16.74
N ARG A 2 -75.25 52.59 16.96
CA ARG A 2 -74.53 51.33 16.70
C ARG A 2 -74.61 50.48 17.97
N THR A 3 -75.28 49.37 17.89
CA THR A 3 -75.31 48.39 18.98
C THR A 3 -73.95 47.74 19.14
N LEU A 4 -73.31 47.97 20.28
CA LEU A 4 -72.12 47.30 20.71
C LEU A 4 -72.51 45.83 21.00
N LYS A 5 -72.02 44.89 20.14
CA LYS A 5 -72.08 43.45 20.42
C LYS A 5 -71.28 43.17 21.68
N SER A 6 -71.92 42.65 22.71
CA SER A 6 -71.24 42.15 23.90
C SER A 6 -70.20 41.09 23.52
N GLN A 7 -68.94 41.35 23.77
CA GLN A 7 -67.85 40.36 23.66
C GLN A 7 -67.97 39.40 24.85
N ARG A 8 -68.33 38.17 24.60
CA ARG A 8 -68.27 37.10 25.59
C ARG A 8 -66.78 36.74 25.79
N GLY A 9 -66.26 36.88 27.00
CA GLY A 9 -64.92 36.48 27.37
C GLY A 9 -64.76 34.96 27.32
N PHE A 10 -63.56 34.50 26.96
CA PHE A 10 -63.24 33.07 26.95
C PHE A 10 -63.32 32.45 28.34
N SER A 11 -63.87 31.25 28.44
CA SER A 11 -63.94 30.52 29.70
C SER A 11 -62.52 29.94 29.99
N LEU A 12 -62.14 29.85 31.26
CA LEU A 12 -60.85 29.31 31.71
C LEU A 12 -60.70 27.86 31.26
N LEU A 13 -61.74 27.10 31.12
CA LEU A 13 -61.80 25.75 30.60
C LEU A 13 -61.48 25.70 29.10
N GLU A 14 -61.95 26.63 28.29
CA GLU A 14 -61.71 26.71 26.87
C GLU A 14 -60.21 27.00 26.63
N LEU A 15 -59.59 27.85 27.44
CA LEU A 15 -58.16 28.17 27.35
C LEU A 15 -57.33 26.98 27.76
N LEU A 16 -57.71 26.18 28.74
CA LEU A 16 -57.05 24.99 29.21
C LEU A 16 -57.14 23.86 28.17
N VAL A 17 -58.27 23.67 27.53
CA VAL A 17 -58.40 22.69 26.43
C VAL A 17 -57.64 23.11 25.20
N ALA A 18 -57.65 24.37 24.81
CA ALA A 18 -56.90 24.88 23.67
C ALA A 18 -55.40 24.75 23.89
N SER A 19 -54.90 25.04 25.09
CA SER A 19 -53.47 24.88 25.41
C SER A 19 -53.01 23.42 25.42
N SER A 20 -53.86 22.48 25.93
CA SER A 20 -53.54 21.06 25.92
C SER A 20 -53.50 20.48 24.50
N ILE A 21 -54.42 20.86 23.64
CA ILE A 21 -54.42 20.45 22.24
C ILE A 21 -53.19 21.08 21.52
N GLY A 22 -52.91 22.35 21.75
CA GLY A 22 -51.74 23.03 21.19
C GLY A 22 -50.43 22.36 21.58
N LEU A 23 -50.30 21.99 22.86
CA LEU A 23 -49.09 21.28 23.35
C LEU A 23 -48.94 19.91 22.68
N THR A 24 -50.05 19.15 22.54
CA THR A 24 -50.04 17.85 21.88
C THR A 24 -49.61 17.96 20.42
N VAL A 25 -50.09 18.95 19.69
CA VAL A 25 -49.71 19.21 18.30
C VAL A 25 -48.21 19.54 18.18
N VAL A 26 -47.70 20.41 19.07
CA VAL A 26 -46.26 20.76 19.09
C VAL A 26 -45.41 19.54 19.39
N LEU A 27 -45.81 18.68 20.34
CA LEU A 27 -45.09 17.44 20.65
C LEU A 27 -45.02 16.48 19.44
N VAL A 28 -46.15 16.30 18.73
CA VAL A 28 -46.20 15.46 17.53
C VAL A 28 -45.33 16.04 16.42
N MET A 29 -45.39 17.34 16.17
CA MET A 29 -44.54 18.01 15.17
C MET A 29 -43.07 17.88 15.48
N THR A 30 -42.66 18.07 16.74
CA THR A 30 -41.28 17.93 17.18
C THR A 30 -40.76 16.49 16.99
N SER A 31 -41.61 15.49 17.32
CA SER A 31 -41.30 14.08 17.12
C SER A 31 -41.11 13.73 15.64
N LEU A 32 -42.02 14.21 14.77
CA LEU A 32 -41.89 14.01 13.32
C LEU A 32 -40.65 14.67 12.75
N PHE A 33 -40.34 15.89 13.18
CA PHE A 33 -39.17 16.63 12.76
C PHE A 33 -37.87 15.89 13.16
N LYS A 34 -37.80 15.41 14.41
CA LYS A 34 -36.67 14.60 14.91
C LYS A 34 -36.50 13.32 14.08
N THR A 35 -37.60 12.60 13.83
CA THR A 35 -37.55 11.36 13.02
C THR A 35 -37.08 11.65 11.59
N GLY A 36 -37.52 12.76 10.98
CA GLY A 36 -37.09 13.20 9.66
C GLY A 36 -35.61 13.56 9.62
N MET A 37 -35.13 14.29 10.64
CA MET A 37 -33.70 14.60 10.75
C MET A 37 -32.84 13.33 10.90
N ASP A 38 -33.24 12.40 11.78
CA ASP A 38 -32.52 11.14 11.99
C ASP A 38 -32.50 10.30 10.71
N ALA A 39 -33.59 10.26 9.94
CA ALA A 39 -33.62 9.57 8.65
C ALA A 39 -32.67 10.21 7.63
N THR A 40 -32.67 11.54 7.54
CA THR A 40 -31.78 12.26 6.63
C THR A 40 -30.29 12.04 6.99
N MET A 41 -29.95 12.13 8.27
CA MET A 41 -28.57 11.86 8.73
C MET A 41 -28.10 10.45 8.39
N ARG A 42 -28.97 9.43 8.57
CA ARG A 42 -28.65 8.05 8.20
C ARG A 42 -28.39 7.89 6.70
N VAL A 43 -29.19 8.52 5.86
CA VAL A 43 -29.00 8.47 4.40
C VAL A 43 -27.69 9.14 4.00
N THR A 44 -27.38 10.32 4.56
CA THR A 44 -26.13 11.04 4.30
C THR A 44 -24.91 10.22 4.73
N GLN A 45 -24.91 9.71 5.95
CA GLN A 45 -23.79 8.87 6.46
C GLN A 45 -23.59 7.61 5.62
N ARG A 46 -24.67 6.98 5.15
CA ARG A 46 -24.58 5.84 4.26
C ARG A 46 -23.97 6.21 2.91
N ALA A 47 -24.36 7.33 2.34
CA ALA A 47 -23.79 7.82 1.08
C ALA A 47 -22.31 8.13 1.22
N GLU A 48 -21.89 8.81 2.29
CA GLU A 48 -20.49 9.11 2.59
C GLU A 48 -19.66 7.83 2.75
N THR A 49 -20.16 6.86 3.53
CA THR A 49 -19.45 5.57 3.70
C THR A 49 -19.31 4.82 2.38
N GLN A 50 -20.33 4.81 1.53
CA GLN A 50 -20.25 4.22 0.19
C GLN A 50 -19.21 4.92 -0.70
N GLN A 51 -19.19 6.25 -0.66
CA GLN A 51 -18.22 7.03 -1.42
C GLN A 51 -16.79 6.74 -0.95
N ASN A 52 -16.56 6.71 0.37
CA ASN A 52 -15.26 6.38 0.97
C ASN A 52 -14.79 4.97 0.57
N MET A 53 -15.67 3.97 0.62
CA MET A 53 -15.34 2.61 0.19
C MET A 53 -15.00 2.53 -1.30
N ARG A 54 -15.71 3.25 -2.17
CA ARG A 54 -15.40 3.30 -3.60
C ARG A 54 -14.05 3.95 -3.86
N ALA A 55 -13.75 5.07 -3.20
CA ALA A 55 -12.46 5.73 -3.30
C ALA A 55 -11.31 4.81 -2.82
N ALA A 56 -11.52 4.13 -1.69
CA ALA A 56 -10.59 3.16 -1.14
C ALA A 56 -10.28 2.05 -2.16
N ILE A 57 -11.31 1.40 -2.70
CA ILE A 57 -11.14 0.32 -3.69
C ILE A 57 -10.44 0.82 -4.96
N GLN A 58 -10.80 2.00 -5.46
CA GLN A 58 -10.17 2.54 -6.66
C GLN A 58 -8.67 2.77 -6.48
N LEU A 59 -8.24 3.28 -5.33
CA LEU A 59 -6.82 3.46 -5.02
C LEU A 59 -6.10 2.13 -4.87
N ILE A 60 -6.65 1.20 -4.09
CA ILE A 60 -6.08 -0.14 -3.90
C ILE A 60 -5.94 -0.86 -5.24
N THR A 61 -6.99 -0.86 -6.07
CA THR A 61 -6.97 -1.54 -7.37
C THR A 61 -5.96 -0.92 -8.33
N LYS A 62 -5.83 0.41 -8.33
CA LYS A 62 -4.82 1.11 -9.11
C LYS A 62 -3.41 0.67 -8.74
N ASP A 63 -3.06 0.73 -7.45
CA ASP A 63 -1.72 0.40 -6.99
C ASP A 63 -1.41 -1.10 -7.17
N ILE A 64 -2.38 -2.00 -6.94
CA ILE A 64 -2.21 -3.43 -7.22
C ILE A 64 -2.03 -3.70 -8.72
N SER A 65 -2.77 -3.01 -9.60
CA SER A 65 -2.63 -3.20 -11.05
C SER A 65 -1.26 -2.78 -11.58
N MET A 66 -0.57 -1.88 -10.88
CA MET A 66 0.78 -1.44 -11.21
C MET A 66 1.87 -2.34 -10.63
N ALA A 67 1.53 -3.24 -9.70
CA ALA A 67 2.50 -4.12 -9.07
C ALA A 67 3.36 -4.85 -10.12
N GLY A 68 4.68 -4.82 -9.93
CA GLY A 68 5.65 -5.43 -10.86
C GLY A 68 6.06 -4.57 -12.04
N ALA A 69 5.44 -3.42 -12.26
CA ALA A 69 5.85 -2.54 -13.35
C ALA A 69 7.30 -2.08 -13.16
N GLY A 70 8.17 -2.41 -14.11
CA GLY A 70 9.59 -2.08 -14.09
C GLY A 70 10.47 -2.91 -13.17
N LEU A 71 9.92 -3.93 -12.51
CA LEU A 71 10.68 -4.87 -11.70
C LEU A 71 11.11 -6.10 -12.50
N PRO A 72 12.22 -6.75 -12.12
CA PRO A 72 12.57 -8.07 -12.66
C PRO A 72 11.46 -9.09 -12.41
N SER A 73 11.24 -10.00 -13.36
CA SER A 73 10.15 -10.97 -13.34
C SER A 73 10.18 -11.95 -12.16
N GLY A 74 11.35 -12.22 -11.59
CA GLY A 74 11.51 -13.13 -10.44
C GLY A 74 11.45 -12.44 -9.06
N GLY A 75 11.10 -11.16 -9.02
CA GLY A 75 11.32 -10.33 -7.83
C GLY A 75 12.74 -9.77 -7.77
N LEU A 76 12.98 -8.89 -6.83
CA LEU A 76 14.26 -8.23 -6.67
C LEU A 76 14.99 -8.81 -5.47
N GLN A 77 16.19 -9.35 -5.72
CA GLN A 77 16.99 -9.88 -4.63
C GLN A 77 17.59 -8.73 -3.82
N LEU A 78 17.28 -8.70 -2.53
CA LEU A 78 17.81 -7.75 -1.57
C LEU A 78 19.13 -8.25 -0.97
N THR A 79 19.80 -7.40 -0.22
CA THR A 79 21.06 -7.78 0.46
C THR A 79 20.86 -8.96 1.41
N THR A 80 21.85 -9.85 1.47
CA THR A 80 21.82 -11.05 2.34
C THR A 80 22.28 -10.78 3.78
N ALA A 81 22.80 -9.59 4.06
CA ALA A 81 23.43 -9.29 5.34
C ALA A 81 22.46 -8.77 6.42
N GLY A 82 21.19 -8.61 6.12
CA GLY A 82 20.24 -8.08 7.07
C GLY A 82 18.80 -8.45 6.72
N LEU A 83 17.90 -8.16 7.65
CA LEU A 83 16.46 -8.36 7.48
C LEU A 83 15.86 -7.07 6.94
N SER A 84 15.69 -7.00 5.62
CA SER A 84 15.03 -5.87 4.99
C SER A 84 13.52 -5.92 5.25
N ARG A 85 12.91 -4.77 5.45
CA ARG A 85 11.49 -4.66 5.83
C ARG A 85 10.53 -5.28 4.83
N TYR A 86 10.84 -5.19 3.56
CA TYR A 86 10.03 -5.77 2.48
C TYR A 86 10.58 -7.10 1.96
N GLY A 87 11.56 -7.67 2.66
CA GLY A 87 12.20 -8.91 2.23
C GLY A 87 11.36 -10.14 2.53
N CYS A 88 11.36 -11.07 1.59
CA CYS A 88 10.78 -12.41 1.71
C CYS A 88 11.85 -13.46 1.42
N ASN A 89 11.72 -14.67 1.98
CA ASN A 89 12.55 -15.77 1.51
C ASN A 89 12.06 -16.30 0.16
N GLN A 90 12.89 -17.08 -0.51
CA GLN A 90 12.56 -17.65 -1.83
C GLN A 90 11.35 -18.60 -1.76
N GLY A 91 11.10 -19.24 -0.63
CA GLY A 91 9.92 -20.05 -0.35
C GLY A 91 8.68 -19.24 0.02
N GLY A 92 8.73 -17.90 -0.08
CA GLY A 92 7.56 -17.03 0.06
C GLY A 92 7.21 -16.59 1.48
N THR A 93 7.98 -16.96 2.51
CA THR A 93 7.71 -16.47 3.88
C THR A 93 8.17 -15.04 4.02
N CYS A 94 7.23 -14.09 4.01
CA CYS A 94 7.50 -12.65 4.12
C CYS A 94 7.32 -12.11 5.53
N TYR A 95 6.67 -12.86 6.43
CA TYR A 95 6.35 -12.40 7.77
C TYR A 95 6.55 -13.49 8.80
N ILE A 96 7.07 -13.12 9.95
CA ILE A 96 7.04 -13.97 11.14
C ILE A 96 5.83 -13.57 11.99
N THR A 97 5.11 -14.56 12.44
CA THR A 97 4.03 -14.40 13.42
C THR A 97 4.58 -13.76 14.69
N GLY A 98 4.10 -12.57 15.03
CA GLY A 98 4.56 -11.79 16.19
C GLY A 98 5.76 -10.87 15.94
N GLY A 99 6.31 -10.82 14.73
CA GLY A 99 7.37 -9.89 14.34
C GLY A 99 6.82 -8.60 13.75
N THR A 100 7.52 -7.48 13.97
CA THR A 100 7.21 -6.18 13.38
C THR A 100 7.73 -6.05 11.95
N TYR A 101 8.55 -6.99 11.49
CA TYR A 101 9.19 -7.00 10.17
C TYR A 101 9.01 -8.34 9.48
N PRO A 102 9.00 -8.37 8.14
CA PRO A 102 9.18 -9.62 7.43
C PRO A 102 10.51 -10.23 7.87
N ASN A 103 10.46 -11.47 8.31
CA ASN A 103 11.64 -12.18 8.76
C ASN A 103 11.74 -13.48 7.99
N ASN A 104 12.77 -13.57 7.17
CA ASN A 104 13.06 -14.71 6.33
C ASN A 104 14.18 -15.60 6.89
N GLY A 105 14.59 -15.36 8.13
CA GLY A 105 15.70 -16.06 8.75
C GLY A 105 17.09 -15.52 8.34
N ALA A 106 18.01 -15.48 9.27
CA ALA A 106 19.37 -15.05 9.00
C ALA A 106 20.06 -15.97 7.98
N GLY A 107 20.67 -15.39 6.96
CA GLY A 107 21.44 -16.10 5.93
C GLY A 107 20.65 -16.66 4.76
N THR A 108 19.34 -16.46 4.69
CA THR A 108 18.56 -16.79 3.49
C THR A 108 18.50 -15.60 2.53
N PRO A 109 18.47 -15.82 1.20
CA PRO A 109 18.28 -14.75 0.24
C PRO A 109 16.99 -13.99 0.52
N ASN A 110 17.10 -12.68 0.55
CA ASN A 110 15.96 -11.76 0.70
C ASN A 110 15.45 -11.38 -0.68
N TYR A 111 14.16 -11.51 -0.90
CA TYR A 111 13.51 -11.07 -2.12
C TYR A 111 12.43 -10.03 -1.82
N MET A 112 12.39 -8.99 -2.61
CA MET A 112 11.30 -8.04 -2.67
C MET A 112 10.41 -8.40 -3.85
N PHE A 113 9.25 -8.94 -3.56
CA PHE A 113 8.30 -9.31 -4.61
C PHE A 113 7.43 -8.12 -5.00
N PRO A 114 6.91 -8.11 -6.24
CA PRO A 114 5.99 -7.07 -6.70
C PRO A 114 4.73 -6.93 -5.85
N LEU A 115 4.32 -8.02 -5.21
CA LEU A 115 3.18 -8.07 -4.32
C LEU A 115 3.56 -8.81 -3.05
N ILE A 116 3.37 -8.16 -1.90
CA ILE A 116 3.72 -8.72 -0.60
C ILE A 116 2.43 -8.82 0.21
N PRO A 117 1.88 -10.04 0.37
CA PRO A 117 0.72 -10.28 1.19
C PRO A 117 1.02 -10.08 2.68
N GLY A 118 0.09 -9.51 3.43
CA GLY A 118 0.16 -9.39 4.88
C GLY A 118 -1.13 -9.89 5.50
N PHE A 119 -1.06 -11.03 6.18
CA PHE A 119 -2.21 -11.59 6.88
C PHE A 119 -2.14 -11.29 8.37
N GLY A 120 -3.08 -10.48 8.87
CA GLY A 120 -3.15 -10.11 10.29
C GLY A 120 -2.01 -9.22 10.80
N THR A 121 -1.03 -8.89 9.96
CA THR A 121 0.11 -8.03 10.29
C THR A 121 0.43 -7.11 9.13
N GLY A 122 0.94 -5.91 9.41
CA GLY A 122 1.42 -4.97 8.41
C GLY A 122 2.93 -5.00 8.30
N VAL A 123 3.45 -4.62 7.15
CA VAL A 123 4.89 -4.37 6.94
C VAL A 123 5.36 -3.15 7.75
N GLN A 124 4.43 -2.36 8.24
CA GLN A 124 4.68 -1.07 8.84
C GLN A 124 5.13 -1.15 10.27
N ASN A 125 5.79 -0.06 10.68
CA ASN A 125 6.24 0.21 12.01
C ASN A 125 5.15 -0.06 13.06
N ALA A 126 5.40 -1.02 13.93
CA ALA A 126 4.82 -1.20 15.27
C ALA A 126 3.29 -1.06 15.46
N ALA A 127 2.53 -0.67 14.47
CA ALA A 127 1.09 -0.71 14.56
C ALA A 127 0.63 -2.14 14.28
N VAL A 128 0.56 -2.95 15.33
CA VAL A 128 -0.23 -4.17 15.29
C VAL A 128 -1.61 -3.79 14.81
N ILE A 129 -2.01 -4.31 13.67
CA ILE A 129 -3.38 -4.16 13.18
C ILE A 129 -4.23 -5.04 14.10
N THR A 130 -4.70 -4.47 15.18
CA THR A 130 -5.64 -5.14 16.07
C THR A 130 -6.97 -5.19 15.36
N ALA A 131 -7.30 -6.36 14.80
CA ALA A 131 -8.65 -6.60 14.35
C ALA A 131 -9.61 -6.57 15.55
N ALA A 132 -10.80 -6.02 15.36
CA ALA A 132 -11.86 -6.22 16.34
C ALA A 132 -12.14 -7.72 16.48
N PRO A 133 -12.59 -8.21 17.65
CA PRO A 133 -12.86 -9.64 17.84
C PRO A 133 -13.70 -10.22 16.72
N GLY A 134 -13.21 -11.27 16.05
CA GLY A 134 -13.90 -11.91 14.93
C GLY A 134 -13.69 -11.26 13.55
N GLN A 135 -12.87 -10.22 13.44
CA GLN A 135 -12.51 -9.60 12.17
C GLN A 135 -11.05 -9.87 11.84
N ILE A 136 -10.78 -10.25 10.60
CA ILE A 136 -9.44 -10.46 10.08
C ILE A 136 -9.09 -9.25 9.22
N ASN A 137 -8.23 -8.36 9.72
CA ASN A 137 -7.67 -7.30 8.90
C ASN A 137 -6.40 -7.80 8.22
N SER A 138 -6.37 -7.68 6.92
CA SER A 138 -5.20 -7.97 6.10
C SER A 138 -4.53 -6.67 5.66
N SER A 139 -3.25 -6.73 5.38
CA SER A 139 -2.53 -5.68 4.68
C SER A 139 -2.01 -6.22 3.35
N ILE A 140 -1.72 -5.34 2.41
CA ILE A 140 -1.06 -5.67 1.16
C ILE A 140 -0.06 -4.58 0.83
N THR A 141 1.07 -4.97 0.28
CA THR A 141 2.06 -4.03 -0.26
C THR A 141 2.25 -4.32 -1.73
N SER A 142 2.07 -3.33 -2.58
CA SER A 142 2.38 -3.37 -4.01
C SER A 142 3.65 -2.59 -4.29
N VAL A 143 4.54 -3.18 -5.09
CA VAL A 143 5.85 -2.61 -5.42
C VAL A 143 5.95 -2.41 -6.92
N TYR A 144 6.33 -1.19 -7.35
CA TYR A 144 6.47 -0.83 -8.75
C TYR A 144 7.38 0.38 -8.94
N CYS A 145 7.94 0.53 -10.14
CA CYS A 145 8.67 1.73 -10.53
C CYS A 145 7.70 2.88 -10.84
N ASP A 146 8.01 4.06 -10.31
CA ASP A 146 7.29 5.30 -10.64
C ASP A 146 7.82 5.90 -11.94
N TYR A 147 7.13 5.62 -13.03
CA TYR A 147 7.48 6.16 -14.33
C TYR A 147 7.17 7.66 -14.51
N ASN A 148 6.41 8.26 -13.59
CA ASN A 148 6.15 9.69 -13.62
C ASN A 148 7.36 10.50 -13.18
N PHE A 149 8.32 9.86 -12.49
CA PHE A 149 9.57 10.47 -12.11
C PHE A 149 10.70 9.94 -13.02
N PRO A 150 11.21 10.72 -13.99
CA PRO A 150 12.00 10.21 -15.11
C PRO A 150 13.47 9.98 -14.75
N LEU A 151 13.76 9.20 -13.70
CA LEU A 151 15.13 8.82 -13.35
C LEU A 151 15.77 7.86 -14.37
N THR A 152 14.96 7.10 -15.09
CA THR A 152 15.45 6.15 -16.11
C THR A 152 16.19 6.81 -17.26
N ASN A 153 16.00 8.12 -17.47
CA ASN A 153 16.68 8.90 -18.49
C ASN A 153 18.08 9.37 -18.07
N PHE A 154 18.48 9.14 -16.81
CA PHE A 154 19.75 9.58 -16.28
C PHE A 154 20.67 8.39 -16.02
N ARG A 155 21.97 8.61 -16.19
CA ARG A 155 23.01 7.65 -15.79
C ARG A 155 23.48 7.98 -14.40
N PHE A 156 23.81 6.94 -13.65
CA PHE A 156 24.35 7.06 -12.32
C PHE A 156 25.79 6.58 -12.30
N THR A 157 26.62 7.26 -11.53
CA THR A 157 27.96 6.82 -11.19
C THR A 157 28.10 6.72 -9.68
N PHE A 158 28.97 5.82 -9.27
CA PHE A 158 29.25 5.59 -7.86
C PHE A 158 30.70 6.01 -7.60
N PRO A 159 30.95 6.99 -6.71
CA PRO A 159 32.30 7.49 -6.43
C PRO A 159 33.25 6.43 -5.85
N SER A 160 32.69 5.41 -5.19
CA SER A 160 33.46 4.30 -4.61
C SER A 160 32.84 2.97 -5.01
N THR A 161 33.64 2.01 -5.37
CA THR A 161 33.25 0.64 -5.70
C THR A 161 33.23 -0.29 -4.49
N THR A 162 33.80 0.14 -3.35
CA THR A 162 33.97 -0.71 -2.16
C THR A 162 33.07 -0.30 -0.99
N THR A 163 32.71 0.98 -0.90
CA THR A 163 31.87 1.53 0.17
C THR A 163 30.84 2.49 -0.41
N SER A 164 30.05 2.00 -1.37
CA SER A 164 29.10 2.85 -2.09
C SER A 164 27.87 3.12 -1.24
N ASN A 165 27.94 4.21 -0.51
CA ASN A 165 26.77 4.83 0.13
C ASN A 165 26.39 6.15 -0.57
N VAL A 166 26.92 6.42 -1.74
CA VAL A 166 26.70 7.63 -2.52
C VAL A 166 26.52 7.28 -3.98
N ALA A 167 25.50 7.80 -4.63
CA ALA A 167 25.34 7.80 -6.09
C ALA A 167 25.34 9.23 -6.62
N VAL A 168 25.97 9.43 -7.78
CA VAL A 168 26.02 10.71 -8.47
C VAL A 168 25.30 10.57 -9.81
N ILE A 169 24.42 11.52 -10.11
CA ILE A 169 23.71 11.57 -11.38
C ILE A 169 24.64 12.18 -12.42
N ASN A 170 24.97 11.37 -13.43
CA ASN A 170 25.77 11.80 -14.57
C ASN A 170 24.86 12.12 -15.76
N GLY A 171 25.07 13.29 -16.32
CA GLY A 171 24.41 13.72 -17.54
C GLY A 171 24.36 15.23 -17.58
N GLY A 172 24.69 15.86 -18.68
CA GLY A 172 24.72 17.31 -18.84
C GLY A 172 23.37 18.03 -18.66
N VAL A 173 22.37 17.33 -18.15
CA VAL A 173 21.07 17.86 -17.75
C VAL A 173 20.83 17.36 -16.33
N THR A 174 21.13 18.20 -15.37
CA THR A 174 20.67 17.97 -14.00
C THR A 174 19.13 17.91 -14.02
N PRO A 175 18.51 16.87 -13.49
CA PRO A 175 17.06 16.92 -13.29
C PRO A 175 16.80 18.12 -12.38
N ASN A 176 16.24 19.16 -12.91
CA ASN A 176 15.92 20.39 -12.18
C ASN A 176 15.00 20.17 -10.98
N ASN A 177 14.61 18.92 -10.70
CA ASN A 177 13.53 18.56 -9.82
C ASN A 177 13.84 17.47 -8.78
N ILE A 178 15.11 17.12 -8.54
CA ILE A 178 15.40 16.18 -7.45
C ILE A 178 14.87 16.73 -6.11
N LEU A 179 15.04 18.03 -5.88
CA LEU A 179 14.62 18.70 -4.66
C LEU A 179 13.31 19.50 -4.80
N ALA A 180 12.69 19.53 -5.98
CA ALA A 180 11.45 20.27 -6.18
C ALA A 180 10.26 19.55 -5.51
N PRO A 181 9.13 20.25 -5.28
CA PRO A 181 7.89 19.58 -4.84
C PRO A 181 7.55 18.40 -5.76
N GLY A 182 7.44 17.19 -5.19
CA GLY A 182 7.27 15.95 -5.94
C GLY A 182 8.57 15.28 -6.40
N GLY A 183 9.76 15.85 -6.06
CA GLY A 183 11.07 15.23 -6.27
C GLY A 183 11.36 14.09 -5.29
N LEU A 184 12.63 13.68 -5.26
CA LEU A 184 13.11 12.68 -4.31
C LEU A 184 13.16 13.26 -2.90
N GLN A 185 12.87 12.43 -1.92
CA GLN A 185 12.96 12.79 -0.51
C GLN A 185 13.62 11.67 0.30
N ILE A 186 14.07 12.01 1.50
CA ILE A 186 14.59 11.02 2.44
C ILE A 186 13.50 10.01 2.76
N GLY A 187 13.83 8.72 2.74
CA GLY A 187 12.87 7.62 2.89
C GLY A 187 12.32 7.07 1.57
N ASP A 188 12.61 7.73 0.42
CA ASP A 188 12.30 7.15 -0.89
C ASP A 188 13.23 5.98 -1.21
N LEU A 189 12.71 5.01 -1.95
CA LEU A 189 13.46 3.87 -2.45
C LEU A 189 13.89 4.11 -3.91
N LEU A 190 15.15 3.85 -4.19
CA LEU A 190 15.67 3.79 -5.55
C LEU A 190 16.10 2.38 -5.91
N MET A 191 15.64 1.89 -7.05
CA MET A 191 16.17 0.70 -7.67
C MET A 191 17.20 1.10 -8.70
N PHE A 192 18.45 0.67 -8.50
CA PHE A 192 19.53 0.82 -9.47
C PHE A 192 19.65 -0.45 -10.28
N THR A 193 19.79 -0.30 -11.60
CA THR A 193 20.07 -1.40 -12.50
C THR A 193 21.35 -1.13 -13.29
N VAL A 194 22.14 -2.17 -13.48
CA VAL A 194 23.34 -2.13 -14.29
C VAL A 194 23.25 -3.21 -15.36
N ALA A 195 23.34 -2.79 -16.60
CA ALA A 195 23.52 -3.67 -17.74
C ALA A 195 24.98 -3.70 -18.13
N THR A 196 25.62 -4.86 -18.08
CA THR A 196 27.01 -5.04 -18.46
C THR A 196 27.09 -5.97 -19.69
N PRO A 197 28.03 -5.73 -20.64
CA PRO A 197 28.28 -6.68 -21.70
C PRO A 197 28.71 -8.03 -21.11
N GLY A 198 28.02 -9.10 -21.46
CA GLY A 198 28.40 -10.45 -21.04
C GLY A 198 29.63 -10.96 -21.78
N ASN A 199 30.39 -11.87 -21.15
CA ASN A 199 31.54 -12.50 -21.75
C ASN A 199 31.21 -13.59 -22.79
N GLY A 200 29.93 -13.77 -23.10
CA GLY A 200 29.44 -14.75 -24.06
C GLY A 200 28.67 -14.08 -25.18
N THR A 201 28.63 -14.75 -26.31
CA THR A 201 27.78 -14.39 -27.44
C THR A 201 26.72 -15.46 -27.62
N THR A 202 25.53 -15.04 -28.03
CA THR A 202 24.48 -15.97 -28.48
C THR A 202 24.93 -16.66 -29.75
N SER A 203 24.29 -17.76 -30.14
CA SER A 203 24.53 -18.44 -31.42
C SER A 203 24.44 -17.49 -32.64
N ASN A 204 23.76 -16.36 -32.50
CA ASN A 204 23.65 -15.32 -33.55
C ASN A 204 24.68 -14.19 -33.41
N GLY A 205 25.70 -14.33 -32.56
CA GLY A 205 26.76 -13.34 -32.36
C GLY A 205 26.38 -12.12 -31.53
N THR A 206 25.19 -12.08 -30.93
CA THR A 206 24.77 -10.98 -30.04
C THR A 206 25.44 -11.09 -28.69
N ALA A 207 26.07 -10.01 -28.21
CA ALA A 207 26.66 -9.98 -26.87
C ALA A 207 25.57 -10.19 -25.79
N LEU A 208 25.82 -11.10 -24.86
CA LEU A 208 24.97 -11.32 -23.70
C LEU A 208 25.12 -10.14 -22.74
N VAL A 209 24.00 -9.64 -22.25
CA VAL A 209 23.97 -8.56 -21.27
C VAL A 209 23.58 -9.16 -19.93
N GLN A 210 24.42 -8.95 -18.93
CA GLN A 210 24.09 -9.30 -17.54
C GLN A 210 23.51 -8.09 -16.85
N ASN A 211 22.39 -8.28 -16.17
CA ASN A 211 21.74 -7.23 -15.41
C ASN A 211 21.94 -7.49 -13.91
N ALA A 212 22.42 -6.48 -13.21
CA ALA A 212 22.41 -6.45 -11.75
C ALA A 212 21.45 -5.38 -11.29
N ALA A 213 20.71 -5.66 -10.22
CA ALA A 213 19.75 -4.71 -9.65
C ALA A 213 19.90 -4.68 -8.12
N VAL A 214 19.74 -3.49 -7.53
CA VAL A 214 19.74 -3.29 -6.08
C VAL A 214 18.73 -2.23 -5.72
N VAL A 215 18.12 -2.37 -4.54
CA VAL A 215 17.30 -1.33 -3.92
C VAL A 215 18.07 -0.69 -2.78
N ALA A 216 17.97 0.63 -2.69
CA ALA A 216 18.53 1.39 -1.59
C ALA A 216 17.55 2.50 -1.14
N GLU A 217 17.52 2.77 0.16
CA GLU A 217 16.72 3.85 0.76
C GLU A 217 17.54 5.14 0.81
N ILE A 218 16.94 6.23 0.38
CA ILE A 218 17.57 7.55 0.42
C ILE A 218 17.67 8.04 1.87
N THR A 219 18.88 8.27 2.34
CA THR A 219 19.17 8.81 3.68
C THR A 219 19.60 10.27 3.66
N GLY A 220 19.95 10.81 2.50
CA GLY A 220 20.30 12.22 2.34
C GLY A 220 20.42 12.64 0.88
N ILE A 221 20.10 13.91 0.62
CA ILE A 221 20.23 14.52 -0.71
C ILE A 221 20.95 15.88 -0.52
N PRO A 222 22.31 15.87 -0.48
CA PRO A 222 23.07 17.09 -0.19
C PRO A 222 23.01 18.13 -1.32
N ASN A 223 22.75 17.72 -2.54
CA ASN A 223 22.59 18.62 -3.70
C ASN A 223 21.81 17.93 -4.83
N ASN A 224 21.56 18.64 -5.94
CA ASN A 224 20.77 18.15 -7.07
C ASN A 224 21.37 16.97 -7.84
N THR A 225 22.59 16.57 -7.57
CA THR A 225 23.29 15.51 -8.30
C THR A 225 23.74 14.37 -7.40
N THR A 226 23.73 14.55 -6.09
CA THR A 226 24.28 13.58 -5.14
C THR A 226 23.19 13.05 -4.22
N ILE A 227 23.13 11.72 -4.10
CA ILE A 227 22.17 11.02 -3.24
C ILE A 227 22.96 10.10 -2.31
N ASN A 228 22.67 10.15 -1.03
CA ASN A 228 23.32 9.34 0.01
C ASN A 228 22.44 8.17 0.45
N PHE A 229 23.09 7.04 0.72
CA PHE A 229 22.51 5.77 1.16
C PHE A 229 23.29 5.25 2.37
N ALA A 230 23.18 5.90 3.51
CA ALA A 230 23.86 5.48 4.74
C ALA A 230 23.17 4.23 5.35
N THR A 231 23.94 3.43 6.06
CA THR A 231 23.42 2.32 6.87
C THR A 231 22.60 2.84 8.05
N GLY A 232 21.68 2.03 8.57
CA GLY A 232 20.77 2.42 9.66
C GLY A 232 19.51 3.13 9.13
N ASP A 233 19.22 2.97 7.86
CA ASP A 233 17.97 3.40 7.22
C ASP A 233 16.74 2.69 7.82
N ALA A 234 15.58 3.35 7.74
CA ALA A 234 14.35 2.90 8.38
C ALA A 234 13.85 1.54 7.87
N LEU A 235 14.12 1.25 6.60
CA LEU A 235 13.69 0.01 5.94
C LEU A 235 14.76 -1.08 5.93
N ASN A 236 15.95 -0.78 6.47
CA ASN A 236 17.09 -1.68 6.52
C ASN A 236 17.51 -2.22 5.13
N MET A 237 17.49 -1.34 4.12
CA MET A 237 17.88 -1.65 2.74
C MET A 237 19.37 -1.42 2.46
N ASN A 238 19.99 -0.46 3.17
CA ASN A 238 21.34 0.04 2.88
C ASN A 238 22.43 -0.77 3.60
N GLN A 239 22.41 -2.10 3.46
CA GLN A 239 23.41 -2.96 4.06
C GLN A 239 24.73 -2.91 3.27
N THR A 240 25.85 -2.84 3.99
CA THR A 240 27.19 -2.83 3.38
C THR A 240 27.83 -4.21 3.34
N ALA A 241 27.39 -5.13 4.19
CA ALA A 241 27.88 -6.51 4.22
C ALA A 241 27.00 -7.41 3.35
N GLY A 242 27.52 -8.56 2.96
CA GLY A 242 26.78 -9.55 2.15
C GLY A 242 26.83 -9.27 0.66
N SER A 243 26.08 -10.04 -0.09
CA SER A 243 25.91 -9.86 -1.55
C SER A 243 24.66 -9.01 -1.85
N ASN A 244 24.52 -8.58 -3.10
CA ASN A 244 23.42 -7.76 -3.63
C ASN A 244 23.21 -6.43 -2.89
N ASN A 245 24.30 -5.80 -2.49
CA ASN A 245 24.33 -4.46 -1.93
C ASN A 245 24.71 -3.41 -2.98
N LEU A 246 24.64 -2.15 -2.61
CA LEU A 246 24.96 -1.05 -3.52
C LEU A 246 26.42 -1.09 -4.01
N ALA A 247 27.36 -1.60 -3.21
CA ALA A 247 28.76 -1.77 -3.60
C ALA A 247 28.93 -2.79 -4.73
N ALA A 248 28.15 -3.86 -4.74
CA ALA A 248 28.17 -4.84 -5.83
C ALA A 248 27.71 -4.22 -7.16
N VAL A 249 26.66 -3.40 -7.14
CA VAL A 249 26.20 -2.65 -8.32
C VAL A 249 27.20 -1.59 -8.74
N ALA A 250 27.83 -0.90 -7.79
CA ALA A 250 28.89 0.07 -8.07
C ALA A 250 30.09 -0.58 -8.75
N ALA A 251 30.51 -1.76 -8.27
CA ALA A 251 31.58 -2.53 -8.91
C ALA A 251 31.20 -2.97 -10.33
N ALA A 252 29.98 -3.43 -10.54
CA ALA A 252 29.45 -3.76 -11.87
C ALA A 252 29.42 -2.53 -12.80
N ALA A 253 29.01 -1.37 -12.27
CA ALA A 253 28.94 -0.11 -13.01
C ALA A 253 30.31 0.43 -13.45
N ALA A 254 31.39 0.03 -12.79
CA ALA A 254 32.75 0.38 -13.18
C ALA A 254 33.26 -0.45 -14.38
N GLY A 255 32.56 -1.49 -14.80
CA GLY A 255 32.89 -2.34 -15.92
C GLY A 255 32.83 -1.59 -17.25
N ALA A 256 33.72 -1.97 -18.19
CA ALA A 256 33.73 -1.37 -19.52
C ALA A 256 32.40 -1.57 -20.26
N GLY A 257 31.82 -0.50 -20.76
CA GLY A 257 30.56 -0.53 -21.48
C GLY A 257 29.31 -0.69 -20.58
N ALA A 258 29.48 -0.69 -19.26
CA ALA A 258 28.35 -0.75 -18.33
C ALA A 258 27.41 0.46 -18.48
N GLN A 259 26.13 0.20 -18.44
CA GLN A 259 25.09 1.22 -18.45
C GLN A 259 24.31 1.15 -17.15
N THR A 260 24.19 2.26 -16.48
CA THR A 260 23.44 2.37 -15.23
C THR A 260 22.13 3.09 -15.46
N SER A 261 21.09 2.64 -14.84
CA SER A 261 19.82 3.36 -14.76
C SER A 261 19.23 3.23 -13.35
N ALA A 262 18.29 4.10 -13.02
CA ALA A 262 17.57 4.00 -11.77
C ALA A 262 16.10 4.31 -11.98
N CYS A 263 15.24 3.76 -11.14
CA CYS A 263 13.88 4.20 -11.01
C CYS A 263 13.54 4.48 -9.54
N ARG A 264 12.64 5.44 -9.31
CA ARG A 264 12.03 5.62 -8.00
C ARG A 264 11.06 4.47 -7.76
N LEU A 265 11.36 3.67 -6.75
CA LEU A 265 10.54 2.53 -6.39
C LEU A 265 9.48 2.97 -5.40
N GLN A 266 8.24 2.60 -5.64
CA GLN A 266 7.14 2.79 -4.71
C GLN A 266 6.70 1.43 -4.15
N ALA A 267 6.89 1.26 -2.85
CA ALA A 267 6.31 0.18 -2.07
C ALA A 267 5.10 0.73 -1.31
N VAL A 268 3.92 0.51 -1.86
CA VAL A 268 2.67 1.08 -1.37
C VAL A 268 1.93 0.06 -0.54
N SER A 269 1.75 0.36 0.74
CA SER A 269 1.08 -0.52 1.70
C SER A 269 -0.28 0.02 2.10
N TYR A 270 -1.27 -0.86 2.14
CA TYR A 270 -2.62 -0.59 2.63
C TYR A 270 -2.91 -1.40 3.88
N PHE A 271 -3.46 -0.74 4.90
CA PHE A 271 -3.83 -1.36 6.17
C PHE A 271 -4.88 -0.52 6.91
N ILE A 272 -5.53 -1.09 7.91
CA ILE A 272 -6.49 -0.38 8.75
C ILE A 272 -5.82 0.10 10.04
N GLN A 273 -5.98 1.38 10.35
CA GLN A 273 -5.67 1.93 11.66
C GLN A 273 -6.92 1.89 12.52
N VAL A 274 -6.83 1.19 13.65
CA VAL A 274 -7.91 1.08 14.64
C VAL A 274 -7.73 2.16 15.70
N PRO A 275 -8.81 2.77 16.21
CA PRO A 275 -8.74 3.71 17.33
C PRO A 275 -8.10 3.05 18.55
N ALA A 276 -7.08 3.71 19.11
CA ALA A 276 -6.53 3.31 20.39
C ALA A 276 -7.30 3.99 21.53
N ALA A 277 -7.42 3.30 22.67
CA ALA A 277 -8.03 3.89 23.86
C ALA A 277 -7.28 5.17 24.27
N GLY A 278 -7.98 6.31 24.29
CA GLY A 278 -7.37 7.62 24.57
C GLY A 278 -6.60 8.25 23.42
N GLY A 279 -6.59 7.64 22.22
CA GLY A 279 -5.93 8.16 21.05
C GLY A 279 -6.72 9.27 20.34
N THR A 280 -6.05 9.99 19.44
CA THR A 280 -6.66 11.05 18.62
C THR A 280 -7.56 10.51 17.50
N VAL A 281 -7.37 9.23 17.11
CA VAL A 281 -8.17 8.56 16.10
C VAL A 281 -9.45 8.06 16.73
N GLN A 282 -10.59 8.57 16.28
CA GLN A 282 -11.90 8.24 16.84
C GLN A 282 -12.62 7.11 16.07
N THR A 283 -12.30 6.93 14.79
CA THR A 283 -12.94 5.94 13.91
C THR A 283 -11.89 5.11 13.19
N PRO A 284 -12.15 3.82 12.89
CA PRO A 284 -11.27 3.02 12.06
C PRO A 284 -11.12 3.66 10.67
N ARG A 285 -9.90 3.69 10.15
CA ARG A 285 -9.61 4.27 8.85
C ARG A 285 -8.64 3.44 8.03
N LEU A 286 -8.83 3.46 6.74
CA LEU A 286 -7.89 2.90 5.79
C LEU A 286 -6.70 3.84 5.65
N MET A 287 -5.50 3.31 5.83
CA MET A 287 -4.23 4.02 5.67
C MET A 287 -3.53 3.57 4.41
N ARG A 288 -2.83 4.50 3.78
CA ARG A 288 -1.90 4.25 2.68
C ARG A 288 -0.52 4.76 3.09
N GLN A 289 0.48 3.91 3.00
CA GLN A 289 1.87 4.25 3.27
C GLN A 289 2.71 3.98 2.04
N VAL A 290 3.60 4.89 1.70
CA VAL A 290 4.56 4.73 0.61
C VAL A 290 5.95 4.66 1.20
N ASN A 291 6.70 3.61 0.88
CA ASN A 291 8.06 3.38 1.37
C ASN A 291 8.15 3.50 2.91
N GLY A 292 9.17 4.17 3.43
CA GLY A 292 9.35 4.48 4.84
C GLY A 292 8.65 5.74 5.32
N LEU A 293 7.87 6.42 4.45
CA LEU A 293 7.21 7.68 4.76
C LEU A 293 6.00 7.51 5.69
N ASP A 294 5.50 8.61 6.23
CA ASP A 294 4.33 8.58 7.09
C ASP A 294 3.08 8.06 6.36
N ALA A 295 2.31 7.25 7.06
CA ALA A 295 1.05 6.74 6.54
C ALA A 295 -0.03 7.84 6.54
N ILE A 296 -0.73 7.98 5.43
CA ILE A 296 -1.82 8.95 5.27
C ILE A 296 -3.18 8.26 5.28
N PRO A 297 -4.21 8.84 5.92
CA PRO A 297 -5.57 8.31 5.85
C PRO A 297 -6.17 8.51 4.45
N VAL A 298 -6.80 7.47 3.92
CA VAL A 298 -7.43 7.45 2.59
C VAL A 298 -8.94 7.47 2.69
N ALA A 299 -9.49 6.72 3.65
CA ALA A 299 -10.92 6.61 3.85
C ALA A 299 -11.24 6.35 5.32
N ASP A 300 -12.23 7.06 5.83
CA ASP A 300 -12.74 6.90 7.19
C ASP A 300 -13.85 5.84 7.25
N ASN A 301 -14.11 5.33 8.46
CA ASN A 301 -15.15 4.36 8.74
C ASN A 301 -14.98 3.01 8.02
N ILE A 302 -13.74 2.65 7.68
CA ILE A 302 -13.40 1.33 7.14
C ILE A 302 -13.03 0.42 8.30
N ILE A 303 -13.85 -0.59 8.54
CA ILE A 303 -13.74 -1.47 9.71
C ILE A 303 -13.11 -2.83 9.40
N ASN A 304 -13.10 -3.24 8.14
CA ASN A 304 -12.48 -4.49 7.72
C ASN A 304 -11.91 -4.38 6.31
N LEU A 305 -10.73 -4.97 6.11
CA LEU A 305 -10.04 -5.06 4.85
C LEU A 305 -9.50 -6.49 4.72
N GLN A 306 -9.91 -7.19 3.67
CA GLN A 306 -9.46 -8.55 3.41
C GLN A 306 -8.95 -8.67 1.99
N PHE A 307 -7.90 -9.45 1.85
CA PHE A 307 -7.37 -9.87 0.56
C PHE A 307 -7.38 -11.39 0.48
N THR A 308 -7.79 -11.91 -0.66
CA THR A 308 -7.57 -13.30 -1.04
C THR A 308 -6.90 -13.32 -2.41
N TYR A 309 -6.19 -14.39 -2.68
CA TYR A 309 -5.30 -14.49 -3.83
C TYR A 309 -5.67 -15.73 -4.65
N ASP A 310 -5.73 -15.56 -5.97
CA ASP A 310 -5.76 -16.68 -6.89
C ASP A 310 -4.31 -16.88 -7.36
N ILE A 311 -3.75 -18.05 -7.05
CA ILE A 311 -2.34 -18.38 -7.30
C ILE A 311 -2.23 -19.56 -8.27
N ILE A 312 -1.14 -19.62 -9.00
CA ILE A 312 -0.77 -20.82 -9.74
C ILE A 312 -0.05 -21.77 -8.78
N ASP A 313 -0.54 -23.00 -8.67
CA ASP A 313 0.18 -24.08 -8.03
C ASP A 313 1.39 -24.47 -8.90
N ASN A 314 2.58 -24.31 -8.36
CA ASN A 314 3.84 -24.56 -9.09
C ASN A 314 4.02 -26.04 -9.48
N THR A 315 3.33 -26.96 -8.80
CA THR A 315 3.42 -28.38 -9.05
C THR A 315 2.46 -28.83 -10.15
N THR A 316 1.24 -28.34 -10.12
CA THR A 316 0.16 -28.80 -11.03
C THR A 316 -0.10 -27.83 -12.19
N GLY A 317 0.38 -26.60 -12.09
CA GLY A 317 0.09 -25.53 -13.06
C GLY A 317 -1.37 -25.05 -13.04
N THR A 318 -2.17 -25.49 -12.07
CA THR A 318 -3.58 -25.10 -11.95
C THR A 318 -3.77 -23.89 -11.05
N ILE A 319 -4.85 -23.15 -11.25
CA ILE A 319 -5.17 -22.00 -10.42
C ILE A 319 -5.89 -22.48 -9.16
N VAL A 320 -5.32 -22.17 -8.00
CA VAL A 320 -5.95 -22.32 -6.69
C VAL A 320 -6.51 -20.97 -6.26
N ALA A 321 -7.84 -20.89 -6.20
CA ALA A 321 -8.55 -19.64 -5.97
C ALA A 321 -8.75 -19.32 -4.49
N ASN A 322 -8.90 -18.03 -4.17
CA ASN A 322 -9.32 -17.51 -2.87
C ASN A 322 -8.43 -17.93 -1.69
N GLN A 323 -7.13 -18.05 -1.91
CA GLN A 323 -6.19 -18.33 -0.82
C GLN A 323 -6.04 -17.10 0.08
N GLN A 324 -6.27 -17.23 1.38
CA GLN A 324 -6.11 -16.14 2.34
C GLN A 324 -4.64 -15.83 2.59
N ASN A 325 -3.81 -16.86 2.62
CA ASN A 325 -2.36 -16.74 2.76
C ASN A 325 -1.70 -17.57 1.65
N PRO A 326 -1.29 -16.95 0.54
CA PRO A 326 -0.67 -17.67 -0.57
C PRO A 326 0.66 -18.31 -0.18
N ILE A 327 1.24 -17.89 0.91
CA ILE A 327 2.58 -18.25 1.37
C ILE A 327 2.56 -19.47 2.31
N ALA A 328 1.40 -19.84 2.86
CA ALA A 328 1.29 -20.94 3.83
C ALA A 328 1.68 -22.30 3.24
N ALA A 329 1.58 -22.46 1.92
CA ALA A 329 1.93 -23.68 1.21
C ALA A 329 3.37 -23.70 0.65
N GLY A 330 4.20 -22.68 0.97
CA GLY A 330 5.54 -22.54 0.37
C GLY A 330 5.51 -21.96 -1.04
N GLU A 331 4.38 -21.43 -1.48
CA GLU A 331 4.21 -20.82 -2.78
C GLU A 331 4.79 -19.39 -2.79
N SER A 332 5.46 -19.03 -3.88
CA SER A 332 6.02 -17.70 -4.04
C SER A 332 4.94 -16.66 -4.33
N PRO A 333 5.04 -15.43 -3.78
CA PRO A 333 4.18 -14.31 -4.17
C PRO A 333 4.16 -14.00 -5.67
N ASN A 334 5.19 -14.40 -6.41
CA ASN A 334 5.22 -14.29 -7.88
C ASN A 334 4.12 -15.08 -8.59
N LEU A 335 3.58 -16.10 -7.94
CA LEU A 335 2.55 -16.96 -8.51
C LEU A 335 1.15 -16.37 -8.39
N ILE A 336 1.00 -15.23 -7.73
CA ILE A 336 -0.27 -14.51 -7.60
C ILE A 336 -0.69 -13.96 -8.96
N GLN A 337 -1.82 -14.44 -9.48
CA GLN A 337 -2.40 -13.97 -10.74
C GLN A 337 -3.48 -12.92 -10.53
N LYS A 338 -4.21 -13.05 -9.44
CA LYS A 338 -5.32 -12.16 -9.14
C LYS A 338 -5.43 -11.92 -7.64
N VAL A 339 -5.75 -10.71 -7.28
CA VAL A 339 -6.05 -10.30 -5.91
C VAL A 339 -7.53 -9.96 -5.82
N ASN A 340 -8.22 -10.65 -4.93
CA ASN A 340 -9.59 -10.34 -4.58
C ASN A 340 -9.56 -9.40 -3.37
N VAL A 341 -10.17 -8.24 -3.49
CA VAL A 341 -10.19 -7.18 -2.47
C VAL A 341 -11.57 -7.08 -1.88
N TRP A 342 -11.67 -7.10 -0.58
CA TRP A 342 -12.89 -6.96 0.16
C TRP A 342 -12.78 -5.89 1.22
N VAL A 343 -13.65 -4.88 1.14
CA VAL A 343 -13.66 -3.72 2.04
C VAL A 343 -15.02 -3.65 2.72
N MET A 344 -15.02 -3.47 4.05
CA MET A 344 -16.22 -3.27 4.83
C MET A 344 -16.15 -1.92 5.53
N GLY A 345 -17.18 -1.11 5.33
CA GLY A 345 -17.39 0.15 6.03
C GLY A 345 -18.56 0.09 6.98
N ALA A 346 -18.50 0.86 8.06
CA ALA A 346 -19.59 1.02 9.01
C ALA A 346 -20.04 2.47 9.04
N SER A 347 -21.35 2.72 8.96
CA SER A 347 -21.88 4.06 9.23
C SER A 347 -21.86 4.33 10.73
N SER A 348 -21.30 5.48 11.15
CA SER A 348 -21.33 5.89 12.56
C SER A 348 -22.71 6.42 12.90
N THR A 349 -23.61 5.60 13.42
CA THR A 349 -24.87 6.10 14.00
C THR A 349 -24.68 6.28 15.50
N THR A 350 -24.67 7.50 15.96
CA THR A 350 -24.60 7.86 17.38
C THR A 350 -25.89 7.62 18.15
N ASN A 351 -26.98 7.27 17.50
CA ASN A 351 -28.25 7.00 18.15
C ASN A 351 -28.62 5.52 18.10
N GLY A 352 -28.43 4.84 19.24
CA GLY A 352 -29.01 3.53 19.49
C GLY A 352 -28.21 2.31 19.02
N ASN A 353 -26.89 2.34 19.08
CA ASN A 353 -26.00 1.14 18.99
C ASN A 353 -26.17 0.26 17.74
N ARG A 354 -26.69 0.78 16.63
CA ARG A 354 -26.86 0.05 15.37
C ARG A 354 -26.05 0.73 14.25
N SER A 355 -24.79 0.34 14.11
CA SER A 355 -24.03 0.65 12.89
C SER A 355 -24.56 -0.18 11.72
N GLN A 356 -24.74 0.45 10.57
CA GLN A 356 -25.02 -0.27 9.33
C GLN A 356 -23.70 -0.62 8.65
N ASN A 357 -23.41 -1.91 8.56
CA ASN A 357 -22.24 -2.39 7.85
C ASN A 357 -22.58 -2.53 6.36
N MET A 358 -21.67 -2.08 5.53
CA MET A 358 -21.72 -2.24 4.08
C MET A 358 -20.42 -2.84 3.61
N TYR A 359 -20.47 -3.65 2.57
CA TYR A 359 -19.28 -4.26 1.99
C TYR A 359 -19.22 -4.02 0.48
N LEU A 360 -18.03 -3.93 -0.02
CA LEU A 360 -17.75 -3.83 -1.44
C LEU A 360 -16.60 -4.77 -1.77
N ALA A 361 -16.73 -5.54 -2.85
CA ALA A 361 -15.73 -6.48 -3.30
C ALA A 361 -15.36 -6.21 -4.75
N THR A 362 -14.08 -6.43 -5.09
CA THR A 362 -13.56 -6.36 -6.45
C THR A 362 -12.41 -7.34 -6.61
N ALA A 363 -12.02 -7.58 -7.85
CA ALA A 363 -10.88 -8.41 -8.17
C ALA A 363 -9.96 -7.68 -9.16
N VAL A 364 -8.64 -7.82 -8.97
CA VAL A 364 -7.61 -7.15 -9.76
C VAL A 364 -6.63 -8.20 -10.29
N SER A 365 -6.40 -8.20 -11.58
CA SER A 365 -5.34 -9.03 -12.19
C SER A 365 -3.99 -8.32 -12.09
N THR A 366 -2.97 -9.08 -11.69
CA THR A 366 -1.57 -8.62 -11.57
C THR A 366 -0.83 -8.82 -12.90
N ARG A 367 -1.19 -8.04 -13.91
CA ARG A 367 -0.74 -8.23 -15.29
C ARG A 367 0.78 -8.30 -15.46
N ASN A 368 1.52 -7.48 -14.70
CA ASN A 368 2.98 -7.43 -14.81
C ASN A 368 3.69 -8.61 -14.14
N MET A 369 2.99 -9.37 -13.30
CA MET A 369 3.53 -10.56 -12.63
C MET A 369 3.22 -11.85 -13.39
N THR A 370 2.07 -11.90 -14.07
CA THR A 370 1.57 -13.12 -14.71
C THR A 370 2.23 -13.45 -16.04
N PHE A 371 2.98 -12.51 -16.62
CA PHE A 371 3.57 -12.69 -17.93
C PHE A 371 4.53 -13.89 -18.00
N CYS A 372 5.34 -14.06 -16.97
CA CYS A 372 6.30 -15.17 -16.90
C CYS A 372 5.60 -16.53 -16.79
N ASN A 373 4.60 -16.63 -15.92
CA ASN A 373 3.88 -17.86 -15.64
C ASN A 373 2.97 -18.31 -16.79
N SER A 374 2.50 -17.38 -17.62
CA SER A 374 1.62 -17.69 -18.75
C SER A 374 2.36 -18.27 -19.95
N TYR A 375 3.66 -17.95 -20.11
CA TYR A 375 4.45 -18.32 -21.28
C TYR A 375 5.51 -19.40 -21.01
N ALA A 376 5.85 -19.65 -19.77
CA ALA A 376 6.85 -20.63 -19.40
C ALA A 376 6.49 -21.38 -18.09
N PRO A 377 5.37 -22.10 -18.04
CA PRO A 377 4.88 -22.70 -16.78
C PRO A 377 5.77 -23.82 -16.22
N THR A 378 6.77 -24.27 -16.95
CA THR A 378 7.63 -25.41 -16.57
C THR A 378 9.12 -25.07 -16.44
N THR A 379 9.50 -23.81 -16.61
CA THR A 379 10.91 -23.45 -16.52
C THR A 379 11.21 -22.66 -15.24
N THR A 380 12.21 -23.12 -14.50
CA THR A 380 12.84 -22.47 -13.33
C THR A 380 13.33 -21.04 -13.59
N SER A 381 13.21 -20.55 -14.81
CA SER A 381 13.68 -19.22 -15.24
C SER A 381 12.80 -18.05 -14.78
N CYS A 382 11.67 -18.34 -14.14
CA CYS A 382 10.76 -17.33 -13.57
C CYS A 382 10.78 -17.29 -12.03
N GLN A 383 11.69 -18.07 -11.41
CA GLN A 383 11.90 -18.06 -9.96
C GLN A 383 12.97 -17.03 -9.56
#